data_ac299418fa91bc8201b12020ba811da3
#
_entry.id   ac299418fa91bc8201b12020ba811da3
#
_cell.length_a   1.000
_cell.length_b   1.000
_cell.length_c   1.000
_cell.angle_alpha   90.00
_cell.angle_beta   90.00
_cell.angle_gamma   90.00
#
_symmetry.space_group_name_H-M   'P 1'
#
loop_
_entity.id
_entity.type
_entity.pdbx_description
1 polymer ?
#
loop_
_entity_poly.entity_id
_entity_poly.type
_entity_poly.pdbx_seq_one_letter_code
_entity_poly.pdbx_strand_id
1 'polypeptide(L)'
;MAGAAAAAVLTATALGGCGKSQSSWIADKYTKVGYDTYRSPKAPQTVASEIGRKFRPIDRVDDMATMGANGGIFMRYPKLVVGVLPNGTGSRITVDNPRGGYSRHYSHVSGRWSSPGSNGWTRSGAASFRGGGPGSGK
;
A
#
# COMPACT_ATOMS: atom_id res chain seq x y z
N MET A 1 -4.92 33.71 -15.41
CA MET A 1 -5.65 33.38 -15.27
C MET A 1 -5.80 32.06 -14.77
N ALA A 2 -5.96 31.39 -15.37
CA ALA A 2 -6.24 30.08 -15.06
C ALA A 2 -5.36 29.41 -14.09
N GLY A 3 -4.14 29.66 -14.20
CA GLY A 3 -3.21 28.95 -13.38
C GLY A 3 -3.37 29.15 -11.90
N ALA A 4 -3.77 30.31 -11.57
CA ALA A 4 -3.89 30.63 -10.18
C ALA A 4 -4.94 29.78 -9.52
N ALA A 5 -5.99 29.58 -10.20
CA ALA A 5 -7.07 28.79 -9.65
C ALA A 5 -6.62 27.42 -9.33
N ALA A 6 -5.83 26.87 -10.21
CA ALA A 6 -5.36 25.53 -10.02
C ALA A 6 -4.54 25.42 -8.74
N ALA A 7 -3.75 26.39 -8.51
CA ALA A 7 -2.92 26.36 -7.33
C ALA A 7 -3.76 26.32 -6.08
N ALA A 8 -4.81 27.08 -6.08
CA ALA A 8 -5.65 27.14 -4.92
C ALA A 8 -6.26 25.76 -4.65
N VAL A 9 -6.62 25.11 -5.68
CA VAL A 9 -7.23 23.81 -5.55
C VAL A 9 -6.27 22.85 -4.86
N LEU A 10 -5.03 22.91 -5.24
CA LEU A 10 -4.05 22.03 -4.65
C LEU A 10 -3.95 22.24 -3.16
N THR A 11 -4.02 23.48 -2.77
CA THR A 11 -3.91 23.79 -1.37
C THR A 11 -5.04 23.15 -0.59
N ALA A 12 -6.20 23.26 -1.14
CA ALA A 12 -7.36 22.71 -0.47
C ALA A 12 -7.21 21.21 -0.33
N THR A 13 -6.66 20.61 -1.34
CA THR A 13 -6.44 19.19 -1.31
C THR A 13 -5.56 18.79 -0.16
N ALA A 14 -4.55 19.54 0.07
CA ALA A 14 -3.63 19.24 1.14
C ALA A 14 -4.35 19.20 2.46
N LEU A 15 -5.26 20.12 2.63
CA LEU A 15 -6.02 20.14 3.87
C LEU A 15 -6.86 18.89 3.99
N GLY A 16 -7.46 18.52 2.90
CA GLY A 16 -8.27 17.34 2.91
C GLY A 16 -7.47 16.11 3.27
N GLY A 17 -6.20 16.14 2.99
CA GLY A 17 -5.35 15.01 3.28
C GLY A 17 -5.35 14.59 4.73
N CYS A 18 -5.64 15.50 5.63
CA CYS A 18 -5.63 15.17 7.03
C CYS A 18 -6.60 14.08 7.39
N GLY A 19 -7.74 14.04 6.78
CA GLY A 19 -8.74 13.05 7.10
C GLY A 19 -8.83 11.92 6.11
N LYS A 20 -7.99 11.94 5.11
CA LYS A 20 -8.11 10.97 4.03
C LYS A 20 -7.45 9.65 4.41
N SER A 21 -8.17 8.56 4.22
CA SER A 21 -7.61 7.25 4.47
C SER A 21 -6.56 6.92 3.41
N GLN A 22 -5.74 5.94 3.72
CA GLN A 22 -4.70 5.51 2.79
C GLN A 22 -5.30 5.02 1.48
N SER A 23 -6.37 4.22 1.56
CA SER A 23 -7.04 3.74 0.35
C SER A 23 -7.59 4.87 -0.50
N SER A 24 -8.19 5.85 0.13
CA SER A 24 -8.74 6.98 -0.58
C SER A 24 -7.66 7.80 -1.27
N TRP A 25 -6.53 7.97 -0.58
CA TRP A 25 -5.43 8.72 -1.16
C TRP A 25 -4.91 8.03 -2.42
N ILE A 26 -4.78 6.70 -2.36
CA ILE A 26 -4.32 5.94 -3.51
C ILE A 26 -5.34 6.03 -4.65
N ALA A 27 -6.61 5.94 -4.32
CA ALA A 27 -7.66 6.03 -5.31
C ALA A 27 -7.68 7.39 -6.01
N ASP A 28 -7.34 8.44 -5.29
CA ASP A 28 -7.31 9.77 -5.87
C ASP A 28 -6.06 10.00 -6.70
N LYS A 29 -4.97 9.39 -6.32
CA LYS A 29 -3.69 9.65 -6.98
C LYS A 29 -3.47 8.82 -8.23
N TYR A 30 -3.97 7.61 -8.26
CA TYR A 30 -3.72 6.69 -9.37
C TYR A 30 -5.03 6.35 -10.09
N THR A 31 -4.90 5.81 -11.31
CA THR A 31 -6.06 5.51 -12.13
C THR A 31 -6.62 4.14 -11.80
N LYS A 32 -7.87 4.08 -11.42
CA LYS A 32 -8.51 2.82 -11.08
C LYS A 32 -8.76 2.00 -12.34
N VAL A 33 -8.38 0.73 -12.31
CA VAL A 33 -8.59 -0.17 -13.44
C VAL A 33 -9.36 -1.42 -13.05
N GLY A 34 -9.64 -1.61 -11.77
CA GLY A 34 -10.41 -2.75 -11.32
C GLY A 34 -10.67 -2.61 -9.84
N TYR A 35 -11.24 -3.65 -9.25
CA TYR A 35 -11.53 -3.62 -7.83
C TYR A 35 -10.22 -3.57 -7.07
N ASP A 36 -10.05 -2.52 -6.28
CA ASP A 36 -8.82 -2.31 -5.49
C ASP A 36 -7.55 -2.43 -6.31
N THR A 37 -7.64 -2.09 -7.59
CA THR A 37 -6.51 -2.17 -8.50
C THR A 37 -6.39 -0.86 -9.26
N TYR A 38 -5.18 -0.35 -9.31
CA TYR A 38 -4.89 0.94 -9.93
C TYR A 38 -3.67 0.83 -10.82
N ARG A 39 -3.43 1.84 -11.62
CA ARG A 39 -2.23 1.85 -12.46
C ARG A 39 -1.60 3.24 -12.48
N SER A 40 -0.35 3.27 -12.84
CA SER A 40 0.40 4.50 -13.02
C SER A 40 1.36 4.31 -14.18
N PRO A 41 1.65 5.35 -14.94
CA PRO A 41 2.67 5.25 -15.98
C PRO A 41 4.09 5.26 -15.42
N LYS A 42 4.23 5.53 -14.13
CA LYS A 42 5.55 5.60 -13.49
C LYS A 42 6.04 4.22 -13.11
N ALA A 43 7.37 4.09 -13.01
CA ALA A 43 7.98 2.82 -12.66
C ALA A 43 7.60 2.40 -11.24
N PRO A 44 7.61 1.09 -10.97
CA PRO A 44 7.22 0.60 -9.64
C PRO A 44 7.98 1.23 -8.48
N GLN A 45 9.27 1.45 -8.63
CA GLN A 45 10.04 2.05 -7.56
C GLN A 45 9.61 3.49 -7.27
N THR A 46 9.28 4.22 -8.31
CA THR A 46 8.80 5.57 -8.15
C THR A 46 7.46 5.59 -7.42
N VAL A 47 6.55 4.73 -7.86
CA VAL A 47 5.23 4.65 -7.26
C VAL A 47 5.32 4.22 -5.79
N ALA A 48 6.12 3.20 -5.52
CA ALA A 48 6.28 2.71 -4.16
C ALA A 48 6.87 3.80 -3.26
N SER A 49 7.78 4.59 -3.80
CA SER A 49 8.36 5.70 -3.03
C SER A 49 7.33 6.79 -2.75
N GLU A 50 6.47 7.07 -3.72
CA GLU A 50 5.41 8.05 -3.51
C GLU A 50 4.47 7.62 -2.39
N ILE A 51 4.06 6.38 -2.43
CA ILE A 51 3.14 5.85 -1.41
C ILE A 51 3.84 5.76 -0.07
N GLY A 52 5.05 5.25 -0.06
CA GLY A 52 5.80 5.07 1.18
C GLY A 52 6.15 6.36 1.89
N ARG A 53 6.34 7.43 1.12
CA ARG A 53 6.60 8.73 1.73
C ARG A 53 5.34 9.30 2.37
N LYS A 54 4.21 9.05 1.76
CA LYS A 54 2.95 9.54 2.30
C LYS A 54 2.51 8.70 3.51
N PHE A 55 2.66 7.39 3.40
CA PHE A 55 2.27 6.48 4.47
C PHE A 55 3.43 5.52 4.72
N ARG A 56 4.09 5.69 5.84
CA ARG A 56 5.25 4.86 6.15
C ARG A 56 4.82 3.43 6.46
N PRO A 57 5.33 2.43 5.72
CA PRO A 57 4.94 1.05 5.98
C PRO A 57 5.66 0.46 7.19
N ILE A 58 5.08 -0.62 7.73
CA ILE A 58 5.76 -1.39 8.76
C ILE A 58 6.99 -2.04 8.14
N ASP A 59 6.84 -2.54 6.92
CA ASP A 59 7.94 -3.20 6.22
C ASP A 59 7.70 -3.08 4.72
N ARG A 60 8.76 -3.22 3.97
CA ARG A 60 8.73 -3.15 2.52
C ARG A 60 9.58 -4.29 1.98
N VAL A 61 9.02 -5.09 1.09
CA VAL A 61 9.74 -6.16 0.42
C VAL A 61 9.85 -5.80 -1.05
N ASP A 62 11.04 -5.81 -1.57
CA ASP A 62 11.28 -5.46 -2.97
C ASP A 62 12.10 -6.59 -3.57
N ASP A 63 11.49 -7.42 -4.40
CA ASP A 63 12.20 -8.51 -5.04
C ASP A 63 12.34 -8.32 -6.54
N MET A 64 12.22 -7.09 -7.02
CA MET A 64 12.34 -6.83 -8.44
C MET A 64 13.74 -7.13 -8.97
N ALA A 65 14.74 -6.95 -8.14
CA ALA A 65 16.11 -7.21 -8.57
C ALA A 65 16.34 -8.69 -8.88
N THR A 66 15.67 -9.57 -8.14
CA THR A 66 15.85 -10.99 -8.35
C THR A 66 14.81 -11.61 -9.26
N MET A 67 13.61 -11.06 -9.29
CA MET A 67 12.51 -11.65 -10.05
C MET A 67 12.10 -10.87 -11.30
N GLY A 68 12.66 -9.69 -11.47
CA GLY A 68 12.39 -8.89 -12.66
C GLY A 68 10.92 -8.62 -12.87
N ALA A 69 10.42 -8.97 -14.03
CA ALA A 69 9.02 -8.70 -14.37
C ALA A 69 8.03 -9.47 -13.50
N ASN A 70 8.50 -10.53 -12.85
CA ASN A 70 7.65 -11.31 -11.94
C ASN A 70 7.77 -10.86 -10.50
N GLY A 71 8.57 -9.83 -10.24
CA GLY A 71 8.74 -9.31 -8.91
C GLY A 71 7.78 -8.18 -8.62
N GLY A 72 8.00 -7.51 -7.53
CA GLY A 72 7.18 -6.37 -7.15
C GLY A 72 7.72 -5.75 -5.90
N ILE A 73 7.02 -4.72 -5.45
CA ILE A 73 7.36 -4.05 -4.21
C ILE A 73 6.11 -4.12 -3.34
N PHE A 74 6.25 -4.72 -2.17
CA PHE A 74 5.11 -4.97 -1.30
C PHE A 74 5.29 -4.23 0.00
N MET A 75 4.28 -3.43 0.36
CA MET A 75 4.35 -2.61 1.56
C MET A 75 3.30 -3.05 2.55
N ARG A 76 3.74 -3.30 3.78
CA ARG A 76 2.88 -3.80 4.82
C ARG A 76 2.48 -2.68 5.77
N TYR A 77 1.18 -2.60 6.01
CA TYR A 77 0.61 -1.64 6.95
C TYR A 77 -0.24 -2.40 7.95
N PRO A 78 -0.54 -1.83 9.10
CA PRO A 78 -1.34 -2.56 10.09
C PRO A 78 -2.64 -3.13 9.55
N LYS A 79 -3.31 -2.39 8.67
CA LYS A 79 -4.61 -2.82 8.15
C LYS A 79 -4.67 -2.91 6.65
N LEU A 80 -3.53 -2.92 5.98
CA LEU A 80 -3.52 -2.84 4.53
C LEU A 80 -2.24 -3.42 3.97
N VAL A 81 -2.31 -3.99 2.79
CA VAL A 81 -1.14 -4.40 2.02
C VAL A 81 -1.22 -3.74 0.66
N VAL A 82 -0.17 -3.04 0.29
CA VAL A 82 -0.10 -2.40 -1.02
C VAL A 82 0.97 -3.10 -1.83
N GLY A 83 0.59 -3.60 -3.00
CA GLY A 83 1.55 -4.20 -3.93
C GLY A 83 1.74 -3.27 -5.11
N VAL A 84 2.98 -3.07 -5.52
CA VAL A 84 3.30 -2.27 -6.69
C VAL A 84 4.07 -3.18 -7.64
N LEU A 85 3.45 -3.52 -8.75
CA LEU A 85 4.00 -4.52 -9.66
C LEU A 85 4.29 -3.90 -11.01
N PRO A 86 5.28 -4.44 -11.72
CA PRO A 86 5.57 -3.93 -13.07
C PRO A 86 4.38 -4.14 -14.00
N ASN A 87 4.15 -3.18 -14.86
CA ASN A 87 3.08 -3.26 -15.85
C ASN A 87 3.58 -2.53 -17.09
N GLY A 88 4.31 -3.24 -17.93
CA GLY A 88 5.00 -2.61 -19.05
C GLY A 88 6.05 -1.66 -18.50
N THR A 89 6.01 -0.41 -18.91
CA THR A 89 6.93 0.59 -18.39
C THR A 89 6.39 1.25 -17.13
N GLY A 90 5.15 0.99 -16.80
CA GLY A 90 4.53 1.59 -15.63
C GLY A 90 4.29 0.60 -14.52
N SER A 91 3.28 0.84 -13.73
CA SER A 91 3.00 0.05 -12.54
C SER A 91 1.53 -0.29 -12.40
N ARG A 92 1.28 -1.43 -11.78
CA ARG A 92 -0.04 -1.82 -11.33
C ARG A 92 0.01 -1.82 -9.81
N ILE A 93 -0.98 -1.23 -9.19
CA ILE A 93 -1.02 -1.09 -7.73
C ILE A 93 -2.21 -1.87 -7.21
N THR A 94 -1.96 -2.76 -6.25
CA THR A 94 -3.05 -3.51 -5.60
C THR A 94 -3.16 -3.06 -4.16
N VAL A 95 -4.39 -2.97 -3.69
CA VAL A 95 -4.68 -2.56 -2.32
C VAL A 95 -5.57 -3.63 -1.72
N ASP A 96 -5.09 -4.30 -0.69
CA ASP A 96 -5.81 -5.41 -0.09
C ASP A 96 -5.84 -5.29 1.41
N ASN A 97 -6.80 -5.97 2.05
CA ASN A 97 -6.76 -6.09 3.49
C ASN A 97 -5.59 -7.02 3.84
N PRO A 98 -5.19 -7.08 5.12
CA PRO A 98 -4.00 -7.85 5.48
C PRO A 98 -4.03 -9.30 5.04
N ARG A 99 -5.14 -9.98 5.26
CA ARG A 99 -5.24 -11.38 4.90
C ARG A 99 -5.19 -11.57 3.39
N GLY A 100 -5.94 -10.76 2.68
CA GLY A 100 -5.98 -10.84 1.22
C GLY A 100 -4.63 -10.52 0.60
N GLY A 101 -3.96 -9.50 1.10
CA GLY A 101 -2.67 -9.12 0.57
C GLY A 101 -1.59 -10.13 0.87
N TYR A 102 -1.60 -10.68 2.08
CA TYR A 102 -0.65 -11.71 2.45
C TYR A 102 -0.83 -12.94 1.57
N SER A 103 -2.07 -13.35 1.32
CA SER A 103 -2.35 -14.49 0.46
C SER A 103 -1.99 -14.21 -1.00
N ARG A 104 -2.38 -13.05 -1.49
CA ARG A 104 -2.12 -12.70 -2.88
C ARG A 104 -0.64 -12.69 -3.21
N HIS A 105 0.16 -12.16 -2.30
CA HIS A 105 1.59 -12.00 -2.53
C HIS A 105 2.43 -12.97 -1.72
N TYR A 106 1.83 -14.08 -1.34
CA TYR A 106 2.45 -15.04 -0.44
C TYR A 106 3.87 -15.45 -0.85
N SER A 107 4.06 -15.73 -2.12
CA SER A 107 5.37 -16.19 -2.59
C SER A 107 6.46 -15.14 -2.45
N HIS A 108 6.07 -13.88 -2.34
CA HIS A 108 7.03 -12.78 -2.21
C HIS A 108 7.29 -12.41 -0.75
N VAL A 109 6.30 -12.57 0.11
CA VAL A 109 6.38 -11.99 1.44
C VAL A 109 6.37 -12.99 2.58
N SER A 110 6.04 -14.24 2.33
CA SER A 110 5.88 -15.21 3.42
C SER A 110 7.15 -15.48 4.20
N GLY A 111 8.29 -15.28 3.59
CA GLY A 111 9.54 -15.49 4.29
C GLY A 111 9.94 -14.31 5.16
N ARG A 112 9.22 -13.20 5.03
CA ARG A 112 9.58 -11.99 5.71
C ARG A 112 8.54 -11.50 6.69
N TRP A 113 7.28 -11.66 6.34
CA TRP A 113 6.18 -11.17 7.17
C TRP A 113 5.55 -12.32 7.92
N SER A 114 5.13 -12.05 9.15
CA SER A 114 4.31 -13.00 9.87
C SER A 114 2.91 -13.01 9.26
N SER A 115 2.20 -14.10 9.44
CA SER A 115 0.82 -14.18 9.03
C SER A 115 0.02 -13.13 9.80
N PRO A 116 -0.91 -12.43 9.17
CA PRO A 116 -1.68 -11.42 9.90
C PRO A 116 -2.70 -12.06 10.83
N GLY A 117 -3.03 -11.36 11.90
CA GLY A 117 -4.08 -11.79 12.79
C GLY A 117 -5.42 -11.31 12.24
N SER A 118 -6.49 -11.58 12.95
CA SER A 118 -7.83 -11.16 12.52
C SER A 118 -7.94 -9.65 12.39
N ASN A 119 -7.07 -8.91 13.07
CA ASN A 119 -7.05 -7.46 13.01
C ASN A 119 -5.76 -6.94 12.34
N GLY A 120 -5.18 -7.73 11.46
CA GLY A 120 -3.98 -7.33 10.74
C GLY A 120 -2.72 -7.48 11.55
N TRP A 121 -1.90 -6.44 11.57
CA TRP A 121 -0.64 -6.44 12.30
C TRP A 121 -0.54 -5.21 13.20
N THR A 122 0.28 -5.32 14.23
CA THR A 122 0.62 -4.15 15.04
C THR A 122 1.71 -3.39 14.32
N ARG A 123 2.02 -2.19 14.79
CA ARG A 123 3.09 -1.41 14.18
C ARG A 123 4.45 -2.08 14.31
N SER A 124 4.61 -2.98 15.25
CA SER A 124 5.87 -3.72 15.38
C SER A 124 5.92 -4.93 14.44
N GLY A 125 4.82 -5.23 13.76
CA GLY A 125 4.78 -6.32 12.80
C GLY A 125 4.23 -7.62 13.34
N ALA A 126 3.84 -7.66 14.59
CA ALA A 126 3.23 -8.86 15.16
C ALA A 126 1.79 -8.98 14.73
N ALA A 127 1.28 -10.19 14.67
CA ALA A 127 -0.12 -10.42 14.32
C ALA A 127 -1.01 -9.72 15.36
N SER A 128 -2.06 -9.09 14.89
CA SER A 128 -2.98 -8.36 15.74
C SER A 128 -4.35 -8.99 15.68
N PHE A 129 -4.95 -9.22 16.82
CA PHE A 129 -6.27 -9.83 16.88
C PHE A 129 -7.29 -8.89 17.50
N ARG A 130 -8.50 -8.97 16.94
CA ARG A 130 -9.53 -8.13 17.42
C ARG A 130 -9.93 -8.49 18.82
N GLY A 131 -10.22 -7.54 19.63
CA GLY A 131 -10.60 -7.86 20.97
C GLY A 131 -9.53 -8.24 21.81
N GLY A 132 -9.16 -8.48 22.11
CA GLY A 132 -8.31 -8.71 22.81
C GLY A 132 -7.39 -9.14 23.17
N GLY A 133 -7.37 -9.04 23.09
CA GLY A 133 -6.57 -9.38 23.19
C GLY A 133 -5.96 -9.66 24.16
N PRO A 134 -5.66 -9.43 24.43
CA PRO A 134 -4.76 -9.81 25.00
C PRO A 134 -4.86 -10.74 25.84
N GLY A 135 -5.16 -10.66 25.62
CA GLY A 135 -5.10 -11.33 26.06
C GLY A 135 -5.18 -12.00 26.40
N SER A 136 -5.44 -11.79 26.34
CA SER A 136 -5.56 -12.43 26.60
C SER A 136 -5.03 -13.24 26.65
N GLY A 137 -4.84 -13.26 26.56
CA GLY A 137 -4.37 -14.09 26.42
C GLY A 137 -3.71 -14.62 27.15
N LYS A 138 -3.74 -14.40 27.48
CA LYS A 138 -3.32 -14.97 27.91
C LYS A 138 -3.13 -15.46 28.12
#